data_952e9fca6cf2ae78e9056a62ccdafc0f
#
_entry.id   952e9fca6cf2ae78e9056a62ccdafc0f
#
_cell.length_a   1.000
_cell.length_b   1.000
_cell.length_c   1.000
_cell.angle_alpha   90.00
_cell.angle_beta   90.00
_cell.angle_gamma   90.00
#
_symmetry.space_group_name_H-M   'P 1'
#
loop_
_entity.id
_entity.type
_entity.pdbx_description
1 polymer ?
#
loop_
_entity_poly.entity_id
_entity_poly.type
_entity_poly.pdbx_seq_one_letter_code
_entity_poly.pdbx_strand_id
1 'polypeptide(L)'
;MDCRIELIFVPVSNVDRSRDFYVDQVGFTLDHDVRVDENTRFVQITPPGSACSIAFGEGIHDGTPGTQNSIQVVVDSAETARDELVAAGVDATPLDVQPWGVFTTFADPDHNRWTIQELPAR
;
A
#
# COMPACT_ATOMS: atom_id res chain seq x y z
N MET A 1 -14.36 -2.42 -24.42
CA MET A 1 -12.91 -2.51 -24.21
C MET A 1 -12.63 -3.31 -22.97
N ASP A 2 -11.60 -4.13 -22.98
CA ASP A 2 -11.08 -4.74 -21.77
C ASP A 2 -10.13 -3.75 -21.11
N CYS A 3 -10.37 -3.49 -19.82
CA CYS A 3 -9.66 -2.44 -19.10
C CYS A 3 -9.34 -2.92 -17.67
N ARG A 4 -8.05 -2.99 -17.34
CA ARG A 4 -7.57 -3.46 -16.04
C ARG A 4 -6.87 -2.32 -15.31
N ILE A 5 -7.06 -2.25 -13.99
CA ILE A 5 -6.33 -1.29 -13.20
C ILE A 5 -4.87 -1.74 -13.13
N GLU A 6 -3.98 -0.92 -13.68
CA GLU A 6 -2.54 -1.20 -13.70
C GLU A 6 -1.84 -0.60 -12.48
N LEU A 7 -2.15 0.66 -12.15
CA LEU A 7 -1.33 1.45 -11.27
C LEU A 7 -2.16 2.50 -10.55
N ILE A 8 -1.90 2.66 -9.26
CA ILE A 8 -2.49 3.70 -8.42
C ILE A 8 -1.34 4.54 -7.84
N PHE A 9 -1.40 5.86 -8.00
CA PHE A 9 -0.41 6.76 -7.43
C PHE A 9 -0.70 7.03 -5.95
N VAL A 10 0.35 6.96 -5.13
CA VAL A 10 0.30 7.25 -3.71
C VAL A 10 1.21 8.46 -3.46
N PRO A 11 0.65 9.64 -3.12
CA PRO A 11 1.48 10.83 -2.91
C PRO A 11 2.31 10.69 -1.62
N VAL A 12 3.62 10.87 -1.74
CA VAL A 12 4.54 10.77 -0.61
C VAL A 12 5.49 11.97 -0.57
N SER A 13 5.99 12.29 0.62
CA SER A 13 6.90 13.42 0.81
C SER A 13 8.38 13.01 0.78
N ASN A 14 8.68 11.74 1.05
CA ASN A 14 10.05 11.21 1.07
C ASN A 14 10.06 9.84 0.42
N VAL A 15 10.60 9.76 -0.78
CA VAL A 15 10.53 8.55 -1.61
C VAL A 15 11.31 7.39 -0.99
N ASP A 16 12.52 7.64 -0.46
CA ASP A 16 13.34 6.60 0.18
C ASP A 16 12.62 6.02 1.40
N ARG A 17 12.07 6.87 2.24
CA ARG A 17 11.35 6.46 3.45
C ARG A 17 10.13 5.61 3.09
N SER A 18 9.37 6.03 2.10
CA SER A 18 8.17 5.32 1.67
C SER A 18 8.52 3.98 1.02
N ARG A 19 9.55 3.94 0.17
CA ARG A 19 10.03 2.68 -0.40
C ARG A 19 10.41 1.70 0.69
N ASP A 20 11.21 2.13 1.66
CA ASP A 20 11.67 1.25 2.75
C ASP A 20 10.50 0.77 3.60
N PHE A 21 9.51 1.62 3.85
CA PHE A 21 8.31 1.24 4.57
C PHE A 21 7.54 0.13 3.85
N TYR A 22 7.23 0.31 2.58
CA TYR A 22 6.43 -0.66 1.83
C TYR A 22 7.18 -1.96 1.57
N VAL A 23 8.47 -1.90 1.31
CA VAL A 23 9.28 -3.09 1.00
C VAL A 23 9.70 -3.82 2.28
N ASP A 24 10.30 -3.11 3.24
CA ASP A 24 10.94 -3.74 4.39
C ASP A 24 9.96 -4.02 5.53
N GLN A 25 8.98 -3.15 5.77
CA GLN A 25 8.02 -3.34 6.85
C GLN A 25 6.73 -4.01 6.40
N VAL A 26 6.11 -3.54 5.31
CA VAL A 26 4.86 -4.13 4.82
C VAL A 26 5.10 -5.42 4.04
N GLY A 27 6.26 -5.55 3.41
CA GLY A 27 6.63 -6.77 2.70
C GLY A 27 6.16 -6.81 1.25
N PHE A 28 5.90 -5.66 0.64
CA PHE A 28 5.53 -5.58 -0.77
C PHE A 28 6.78 -5.71 -1.66
N THR A 29 6.56 -6.08 -2.91
CA THR A 29 7.64 -6.32 -3.87
C THR A 29 8.00 -5.03 -4.61
N LEU A 30 9.28 -4.68 -4.60
CA LEU A 30 9.81 -3.57 -5.39
C LEU A 30 9.97 -4.03 -6.85
N ASP A 31 9.23 -3.42 -7.75
CA ASP A 31 9.32 -3.73 -9.20
C ASP A 31 10.32 -2.83 -9.90
N HIS A 32 10.24 -1.52 -9.63
CA HIS A 32 11.09 -0.51 -10.26
C HIS A 32 11.42 0.60 -9.27
N ASP A 33 12.65 1.07 -9.34
CA ASP A 33 13.11 2.29 -8.68
C ASP A 33 14.09 2.95 -9.65
N VAL A 34 13.60 3.93 -10.41
CA VAL A 34 14.34 4.52 -11.52
C VAL A 34 14.39 6.02 -11.36
N ARG A 35 15.60 6.57 -11.35
CA ARG A 35 15.80 8.01 -11.50
C ARG A 35 16.00 8.31 -12.97
N VAL A 36 15.03 9.04 -13.54
CA VAL A 36 15.04 9.40 -14.97
C VAL A 36 15.96 10.59 -15.20
N ASP A 37 15.84 11.62 -14.36
CA ASP A 37 16.70 12.81 -14.37
C ASP A 37 16.71 13.43 -12.96
N GLU A 38 17.32 14.60 -12.79
CA GLU A 38 17.44 15.22 -11.47
C GLU A 38 16.10 15.60 -10.82
N ASN A 39 15.02 15.68 -11.61
CA ASN A 39 13.69 16.09 -11.16
C ASN A 39 12.66 14.98 -11.22
N THR A 40 13.03 13.80 -11.72
CA THR A 40 12.07 12.72 -11.98
C THR A 40 12.58 11.39 -11.46
N ARG A 41 11.84 10.81 -10.54
CA ARG A 41 12.10 9.47 -10.00
C ARG A 41 10.77 8.70 -9.95
N PHE A 42 10.82 7.45 -10.37
CA PHE A 42 9.65 6.55 -10.41
C PHE A 42 9.93 5.30 -9.60
N VAL A 43 9.08 5.03 -8.61
CA VAL A 43 9.12 3.80 -7.81
C VAL A 43 7.80 3.08 -7.98
N GLN A 44 7.86 1.80 -8.36
CA GLN A 44 6.68 0.95 -8.49
C GLN A 44 6.80 -0.24 -7.56
N ILE A 45 5.75 -0.51 -6.82
CA ILE A 45 5.68 -1.55 -5.80
C ILE A 45 4.38 -2.31 -5.99
N THR A 46 4.44 -3.64 -5.87
CA THR A 46 3.27 -4.50 -6.03
C THR A 46 3.04 -5.33 -4.77
N PRO A 47 1.84 -5.28 -4.18
CA PRO A 47 1.48 -6.23 -3.12
C PRO A 47 1.56 -7.67 -3.63
N PRO A 48 2.10 -8.62 -2.87
CA PRO A 48 2.17 -10.01 -3.31
C PRO A 48 0.79 -10.54 -3.71
N GLY A 49 0.71 -11.13 -4.90
CA GLY A 49 -0.53 -11.69 -5.43
C GLY A 49 -1.44 -10.69 -6.13
N SER A 50 -1.10 -9.41 -6.15
CA SER A 50 -1.90 -8.37 -6.81
C SER A 50 -1.47 -8.19 -8.26
N ALA A 51 -2.45 -7.97 -9.15
CA ALA A 51 -2.18 -7.55 -10.52
C ALA A 51 -2.04 -6.02 -10.66
N CYS A 52 -2.55 -5.28 -9.68
CA CYS A 52 -2.46 -3.82 -9.63
C CYS A 52 -1.31 -3.41 -8.72
N SER A 53 -0.52 -2.44 -9.17
CA SER A 53 0.63 -1.90 -8.42
C SER A 53 0.32 -0.52 -7.86
N ILE A 54 1.19 -0.05 -6.98
CA ILE A 54 1.23 1.37 -6.59
C ILE A 54 2.50 2.00 -7.11
N ALA A 55 2.47 3.31 -7.28
CA ALA A 55 3.67 4.08 -7.62
C ALA A 55 3.72 5.38 -6.85
N PHE A 56 4.92 5.80 -6.58
CA PHE A 56 5.22 7.12 -6.04
C PHE A 56 6.59 7.57 -6.53
N GLY A 57 6.92 8.81 -6.33
CA GLY A 57 8.20 9.32 -6.80
C GLY A 57 8.29 10.83 -6.75
N GLU A 58 9.16 11.36 -7.61
CA GLU A 58 9.38 12.79 -7.78
C GLU A 58 9.03 13.17 -9.22
N GLY A 59 8.24 14.23 -9.39
CA GLY A 59 7.93 14.76 -10.72
C GLY A 59 6.98 13.91 -11.57
N ILE A 60 6.31 12.93 -10.99
CA ILE A 60 5.42 12.01 -11.73
C ILE A 60 3.95 12.16 -11.33
N HIS A 61 3.68 12.84 -10.24
CA HIS A 61 2.33 13.01 -9.71
C HIS A 61 2.29 14.26 -8.85
N ASP A 62 1.22 15.01 -8.91
CA ASP A 62 1.07 16.29 -8.19
C ASP A 62 0.12 16.22 -7.00
N GLY A 63 -0.23 15.02 -6.54
CA GLY A 63 -1.06 14.84 -5.35
C GLY A 63 -0.37 15.27 -4.07
N THR A 64 -1.16 15.68 -3.10
CA THR A 64 -0.66 16.06 -1.77
C THR A 64 -0.33 14.81 -0.96
N PRO A 65 0.86 14.71 -0.35
CA PRO A 65 1.19 13.58 0.53
C PRO A 65 0.14 13.34 1.60
N GLY A 66 -0.21 12.06 1.82
CA GLY A 66 -1.17 11.67 2.85
C GLY A 66 -2.63 11.73 2.43
N THR A 67 -2.94 12.03 1.17
CA THR A 67 -4.33 12.15 0.71
C THR A 67 -4.91 10.88 0.11
N GLN A 68 -4.12 9.85 -0.13
CA GLN A 68 -4.64 8.56 -0.59
C GLN A 68 -5.17 7.77 0.60
N ASN A 69 -6.49 7.54 0.66
CA ASN A 69 -7.11 6.88 1.80
C ASN A 69 -8.14 5.82 1.39
N SER A 70 -8.11 5.38 0.15
CA SER A 70 -9.14 4.49 -0.39
C SER A 70 -8.59 3.19 -1.00
N ILE A 71 -7.34 2.87 -0.77
CA ILE A 71 -6.80 1.59 -1.25
C ILE A 71 -7.24 0.48 -0.29
N GLN A 72 -7.90 -0.52 -0.84
CA GLN A 72 -8.37 -1.68 -0.08
C GLN A 72 -7.85 -2.95 -0.73
N VAL A 73 -7.29 -3.83 0.09
CA VAL A 73 -6.75 -5.12 -0.34
C VAL A 73 -7.49 -6.25 0.35
N VAL A 74 -7.52 -7.41 -0.29
CA VAL A 74 -8.12 -8.63 0.27
C VAL A 74 -7.00 -9.59 0.64
N VAL A 75 -7.13 -10.18 1.82
CA VAL A 75 -6.21 -11.19 2.35
C VAL A 75 -7.00 -12.42 2.78
N ASP A 76 -6.30 -13.56 2.94
CA ASP A 76 -6.93 -14.79 3.42
C ASP A 76 -7.29 -14.70 4.91
N SER A 77 -6.46 -14.02 5.70
CA SER A 77 -6.67 -13.85 7.14
C SER A 77 -6.26 -12.45 7.57
N ALA A 78 -7.23 -11.66 8.00
CA ALA A 78 -6.96 -10.31 8.53
C ALA A 78 -6.16 -10.36 9.82
N GLU A 79 -6.38 -11.36 10.67
CA GLU A 79 -5.62 -11.56 11.90
C GLU A 79 -4.15 -11.82 11.61
N THR A 80 -3.84 -12.73 10.69
CA THR A 80 -2.46 -13.03 10.30
C THR A 80 -1.79 -11.80 9.68
N ALA A 81 -2.49 -11.10 8.78
CA ALA A 81 -1.96 -9.88 8.17
C ALA A 81 -1.65 -8.81 9.21
N ARG A 82 -2.55 -8.61 10.17
CA ARG A 82 -2.32 -7.67 11.26
C ARG A 82 -1.12 -8.07 12.12
N ASP A 83 -1.02 -9.34 12.48
CA ASP A 83 0.10 -9.84 13.30
C ASP A 83 1.44 -9.64 12.59
N GLU A 84 1.51 -9.87 11.28
CA GLU A 84 2.71 -9.62 10.49
C GLU A 84 3.10 -8.15 10.46
N LEU A 85 2.12 -7.26 10.28
CA LEU A 85 2.36 -5.82 10.28
C LEU A 85 2.87 -5.34 11.64
N VAL A 86 2.23 -5.75 12.72
CA VAL A 86 2.62 -5.38 14.08
C VAL A 86 4.03 -5.89 14.39
N ALA A 87 4.34 -7.13 14.00
CA ALA A 87 5.67 -7.71 14.18
C ALA A 87 6.76 -6.95 13.41
N ALA A 88 6.40 -6.33 12.29
CA ALA A 88 7.30 -5.50 11.49
C ALA A 88 7.37 -4.04 11.93
N GLY A 89 6.69 -3.68 13.02
CA GLY A 89 6.70 -2.33 13.57
C GLY A 89 5.68 -1.38 12.94
N VAL A 90 4.71 -1.91 12.21
CA VAL A 90 3.65 -1.11 11.60
C VAL A 90 2.44 -1.09 12.54
N ASP A 91 1.93 0.10 12.85
CA ASP A 91 0.70 0.23 13.61
C ASP A 91 -0.49 -0.20 12.75
N ALA A 92 -1.15 -1.27 13.17
CA ALA A 92 -2.37 -1.74 12.54
C ALA A 92 -3.51 -1.68 13.55
N THR A 93 -4.69 -1.23 13.10
CA THR A 93 -5.85 -1.10 13.99
C THR A 93 -6.30 -2.47 14.50
N PRO A 94 -6.95 -2.54 15.67
CA PRO A 94 -7.60 -3.78 16.11
C PRO A 94 -8.56 -4.30 15.05
N LEU A 95 -8.75 -5.62 15.01
CA LEU A 95 -9.68 -6.23 14.06
C LEU A 95 -11.09 -5.68 14.26
N ASP A 96 -11.72 -5.30 13.13
CA ASP A 96 -13.10 -4.85 13.07
C ASP A 96 -13.92 -5.91 12.35
N VAL A 97 -14.77 -6.61 13.09
CA VAL A 97 -15.57 -7.72 12.56
C VAL A 97 -16.94 -7.20 12.15
N GLN A 98 -17.24 -7.32 10.87
CA GLN A 98 -18.49 -6.88 10.26
C GLN A 98 -19.14 -8.05 9.51
N PRO A 99 -20.47 -7.98 9.21
CA PRO A 99 -21.09 -9.03 8.40
C PRO A 99 -20.47 -9.23 7.03
N TRP A 100 -19.84 -8.19 6.46
CA TRP A 100 -19.22 -8.23 5.12
C TRP A 100 -17.72 -8.48 5.14
N GLY A 101 -17.12 -8.74 6.31
CA GLY A 101 -15.71 -9.11 6.39
C GLY A 101 -15.07 -8.72 7.71
N VAL A 102 -13.80 -9.08 7.83
CA VAL A 102 -12.94 -8.69 8.95
C VAL A 102 -11.90 -7.71 8.43
N PHE A 103 -11.74 -6.60 9.13
CA PHE A 103 -10.93 -5.47 8.66
C PHE A 103 -9.85 -5.09 9.63
N THR A 104 -8.73 -4.61 9.09
CA THR A 104 -7.73 -3.84 9.81
C THR A 104 -7.19 -2.75 8.88
N THR A 105 -6.66 -1.68 9.43
CA THR A 105 -6.10 -0.58 8.63
C THR A 105 -4.70 -0.25 9.10
N PHE A 106 -3.88 0.24 8.17
CA PHE A 106 -2.59 0.82 8.49
C PHE A 106 -2.36 2.06 7.63
N ALA A 107 -1.40 2.86 8.00
CA ALA A 107 -1.00 4.05 7.25
C ALA A 107 0.49 4.02 6.96
N ASP A 108 0.88 4.61 5.82
CA ASP A 108 2.28 4.82 5.52
C ASP A 108 2.83 6.04 6.29
N PRO A 109 4.13 6.36 6.18
CA PRO A 109 4.72 7.49 6.92
C PRO A 109 4.10 8.85 6.63
N ASP A 110 3.43 9.01 5.50
CA ASP A 110 2.73 10.25 5.13
C ASP A 110 1.25 10.22 5.49
N HIS A 111 0.78 9.17 6.17
CA HIS A 111 -0.62 8.95 6.52
C HIS A 111 -1.54 8.56 5.35
N ASN A 112 -0.99 8.10 4.23
CA ASN A 112 -1.78 7.41 3.23
C ASN A 112 -2.30 6.12 3.86
N ARG A 113 -3.61 5.89 3.78
CA ARG A 113 -4.27 4.83 4.53
C ARG A 113 -4.68 3.67 3.65
N TRP A 114 -4.42 2.47 4.15
CA TRP A 114 -4.78 1.20 3.53
C TRP A 114 -5.78 0.46 4.39
N THR A 115 -6.77 -0.13 3.75
CA THR A 115 -7.72 -1.04 4.40
C THR A 115 -7.41 -2.47 3.95
N ILE A 116 -7.33 -3.37 4.92
CA ILE A 116 -7.15 -4.81 4.70
C ILE A 116 -8.46 -5.49 5.04
N GLN A 117 -8.94 -6.32 4.13
CA GLN A 117 -10.20 -7.06 4.29
C GLN A 117 -9.97 -8.55 4.12
N GLU A 118 -10.50 -9.32 5.06
CA GLU A 118 -10.77 -10.74 4.88
C GLU A 118 -12.24 -10.87 4.50
N LEU A 119 -12.53 -11.53 3.37
CA LEU A 119 -13.91 -11.71 2.92
C LEU A 119 -14.65 -12.67 3.85
N PRO A 120 -16.00 -12.55 3.96
CA PRO A 120 -16.77 -13.49 4.78
C PRO A 120 -16.66 -14.91 4.24
N ALA A 121 -16.76 -15.88 5.14
CA ALA A 121 -16.81 -17.29 4.77
C ALA A 121 -18.03 -17.55 3.88
N ARG A 122 -17.86 -18.45 2.90
CA ARG A 122 -18.91 -18.82 1.96
C ARG A 122 -19.40 -20.22 2.19
#